data_6343572e1b1f318d1f7b597114c6c041
#
_entry.id   6343572e1b1f318d1f7b597114c6c041
#
_cell.length_a   1.000
_cell.length_b   1.000
_cell.length_c   1.000
_cell.angle_alpha   90.00
_cell.angle_beta   90.00
_cell.angle_gamma   90.00
#
_symmetry.space_group_name_H-M   'P 1'
#
loop_
_entity.id
_entity.type
_entity.pdbx_description
1 polymer ?
#
loop_
_entity_poly.entity_id
_entity_poly.type
_entity_poly.pdbx_seq_one_letter_code
_entity_poly.pdbx_strand_id
1 'polypeptide(L)'
;MTPDLTVRLARPSDIEHLAELFDHYRQFYDCPPDHDAAKHWLTVNLAEARSTIFVADTGLELLGFTQLYPALCSVDLVKYCVLYDLFVAEAARRRGIARSLMNTANEWATTEGAARIDLETARDNTSGQSLYRSLGYEVDEVFLKFSLDLGNNDATRTAP
;
A
#
# COMPACT_ATOMS: atom_id res chain seq x y z
N MET A 1 0.61 -19.10 -22.86
CA MET A 1 0.03 -19.22 -21.50
C MET A 1 0.27 -17.90 -20.77
N THR A 2 -0.77 -17.23 -20.35
CA THR A 2 -0.63 -16.12 -19.43
C THR A 2 -0.07 -16.68 -18.11
N PRO A 3 1.04 -16.15 -17.58
CA PRO A 3 1.53 -16.62 -16.29
C PRO A 3 0.43 -16.45 -15.24
N ASP A 4 0.25 -17.48 -14.41
CA ASP A 4 -0.76 -17.45 -13.34
C ASP A 4 -0.38 -16.36 -12.33
N LEU A 5 -1.23 -15.36 -12.22
CA LEU A 5 -1.06 -14.28 -11.25
C LEU A 5 -1.41 -14.80 -9.85
N THR A 6 -0.48 -14.72 -8.93
CA THR A 6 -0.67 -15.07 -7.52
C THR A 6 -0.44 -13.83 -6.64
N VAL A 7 -1.35 -13.58 -5.71
CA VAL A 7 -1.12 -12.58 -4.65
C VAL A 7 -0.65 -13.31 -3.40
N ARG A 8 0.51 -12.91 -2.89
CA ARG A 8 1.17 -13.54 -1.75
C ARG A 8 1.90 -12.52 -0.88
N LEU A 9 2.25 -12.92 0.34
CA LEU A 9 3.15 -12.12 1.18
C LEU A 9 4.51 -11.90 0.48
N ALA A 10 5.02 -10.69 0.63
CA ALA A 10 6.38 -10.36 0.21
C ALA A 10 7.42 -11.13 1.02
N ARG A 11 8.53 -11.47 0.37
CA ARG A 11 9.67 -12.19 0.94
C ARG A 11 10.93 -11.31 0.85
N PRO A 12 11.95 -11.57 1.66
CA PRO A 12 13.23 -10.85 1.52
C PRO A 12 13.83 -10.92 0.11
N SER A 13 13.60 -12.02 -0.61
CA SER A 13 14.04 -12.17 -2.01
C SER A 13 13.33 -11.28 -3.01
N ASP A 14 12.19 -10.68 -2.65
CA ASP A 14 11.42 -9.79 -3.51
C ASP A 14 11.92 -8.34 -3.46
N ILE A 15 12.74 -8.00 -2.48
CA ILE A 15 13.08 -6.60 -2.12
C ILE A 15 13.58 -5.81 -3.32
N GLU A 16 14.40 -6.39 -4.19
CA GLU A 16 14.95 -5.67 -5.35
C GLU A 16 13.84 -5.21 -6.31
N HIS A 17 12.99 -6.14 -6.76
CA HIS A 17 11.87 -5.82 -7.66
C HIS A 17 10.77 -5.02 -6.97
N LEU A 18 10.53 -5.28 -5.69
CA LEU A 18 9.56 -4.52 -4.92
C LEU A 18 10.00 -3.07 -4.72
N ALA A 19 11.29 -2.83 -4.53
CA ALA A 19 11.85 -1.47 -4.42
C ALA A 19 11.69 -0.67 -5.71
N GLU A 20 11.80 -1.30 -6.87
CA GLU A 20 11.51 -0.65 -8.16
C GLU A 20 10.05 -0.21 -8.24
N LEU A 21 9.10 -1.09 -7.91
CA LEU A 21 7.68 -0.76 -7.88
C LEU A 21 7.36 0.33 -6.86
N PHE A 22 7.97 0.26 -5.68
CA PHE A 22 7.75 1.24 -4.62
C PHE A 22 8.36 2.60 -4.97
N ASP A 23 9.50 2.65 -5.63
CA ASP A 23 10.07 3.91 -6.11
C ASP A 23 9.20 4.54 -7.21
N HIS A 24 8.66 3.74 -8.14
CA HIS A 24 7.67 4.22 -9.12
C HIS A 24 6.39 4.74 -8.45
N TYR A 25 5.90 4.08 -7.41
CA TYR A 25 4.77 4.54 -6.60
C TYR A 25 5.06 5.90 -5.95
N ARG A 26 6.25 6.10 -5.39
CA ARG A 26 6.68 7.38 -4.81
C ARG A 26 6.72 8.48 -5.87
N GLN A 27 7.22 8.18 -7.07
CA GLN A 27 7.23 9.11 -8.20
C GLN A 27 5.81 9.49 -8.67
N PHE A 28 4.84 8.59 -8.55
CA PHE A 28 3.43 8.92 -8.78
C PHE A 28 2.92 10.03 -7.84
N TYR A 29 3.52 10.18 -6.67
CA TYR A 29 3.27 11.25 -5.70
C TYR A 29 4.33 12.36 -5.75
N ASP A 30 4.94 12.58 -6.91
CA ASP A 30 5.90 13.66 -7.18
C ASP A 30 7.18 13.60 -6.31
N CYS A 31 7.49 12.44 -5.72
CA CYS A 31 8.77 12.24 -5.06
C CYS A 31 9.86 12.04 -6.11
N PRO A 32 11.09 12.58 -5.91
CA PRO A 32 12.19 12.29 -6.78
C PRO A 32 12.56 10.79 -6.72
N PRO A 33 13.06 10.23 -7.84
CA PRO A 33 13.55 8.85 -7.86
C PRO A 33 14.63 8.62 -6.80
N ASP A 34 14.48 7.57 -5.99
CA ASP A 34 15.46 7.17 -4.99
C ASP A 34 15.29 5.69 -4.66
N HIS A 35 15.79 4.83 -5.52
CA HIS A 35 15.70 3.39 -5.39
C HIS A 35 16.37 2.87 -4.10
N ASP A 36 17.51 3.44 -3.71
CA ASP A 36 18.23 2.99 -2.51
C ASP A 36 17.45 3.30 -1.24
N ALA A 37 16.85 4.48 -1.14
CA ALA A 37 15.98 4.82 -0.01
C ALA A 37 14.72 3.95 0.01
N ALA A 38 14.10 3.68 -1.15
CA ALA A 38 12.95 2.78 -1.29
C ALA A 38 13.30 1.36 -0.81
N LYS A 39 14.43 0.84 -1.27
CA LYS A 39 14.94 -0.48 -0.87
C LYS A 39 15.22 -0.56 0.62
N HIS A 40 15.90 0.43 1.17
CA HIS A 40 16.17 0.49 2.61
C HIS A 40 14.89 0.49 3.45
N TRP A 41 13.92 1.32 3.08
CA TRP A 41 12.62 1.41 3.77
C TRP A 41 11.91 0.07 3.83
N LEU A 42 11.80 -0.61 2.69
CA LEU A 42 11.13 -1.91 2.60
C LEU A 42 11.88 -3.01 3.34
N THR A 43 13.22 -3.01 3.27
CA THR A 43 14.06 -3.97 3.98
C THR A 43 13.83 -3.87 5.49
N VAL A 44 13.84 -2.67 6.04
CA VAL A 44 13.61 -2.45 7.48
C VAL A 44 12.19 -2.84 7.86
N ASN A 45 11.19 -2.44 7.06
CA ASN A 45 9.79 -2.77 7.33
C ASN A 45 9.55 -4.29 7.38
N LEU A 46 10.14 -5.05 6.46
CA LEU A 46 10.03 -6.51 6.47
C LEU A 46 10.81 -7.15 7.61
N ALA A 47 12.05 -6.72 7.85
CA ALA A 47 12.91 -7.31 8.87
C ALA A 47 12.36 -7.10 10.30
N GLU A 48 11.75 -5.95 10.56
CA GLU A 48 11.23 -5.57 11.87
C GLU A 48 9.70 -5.79 11.99
N ALA A 49 9.08 -6.41 10.98
CA ALA A 49 7.63 -6.64 10.92
C ALA A 49 6.80 -5.37 11.22
N ARG A 50 7.27 -4.21 10.72
CA ARG A 50 6.58 -2.92 10.90
C ARG A 50 5.32 -2.82 10.05
N SER A 51 5.30 -3.51 8.92
CA SER A 51 4.17 -3.56 7.99
C SER A 51 3.99 -4.96 7.42
N THR A 52 2.83 -5.18 6.83
CA THR A 52 2.55 -6.39 6.03
C THR A 52 2.44 -5.98 4.57
N ILE A 53 3.17 -6.66 3.72
CA ILE A 53 3.23 -6.35 2.29
C ILE A 53 2.78 -7.58 1.49
N PHE A 54 1.82 -7.37 0.59
CA PHE A 54 1.42 -8.36 -0.43
C PHE A 54 1.90 -7.92 -1.80
N VAL A 55 2.32 -8.89 -2.59
CA VAL A 55 2.79 -8.69 -3.97
C VAL A 55 1.95 -9.50 -4.95
N ALA A 56 1.73 -8.93 -6.11
CA ALA A 56 1.11 -9.60 -7.25
C ALA A 56 2.22 -10.19 -8.13
N ASP A 57 2.42 -11.48 -8.03
CA ASP A 57 3.56 -12.23 -8.60
C ASP A 57 3.10 -13.11 -9.76
N THR A 58 3.80 -13.03 -10.89
CA THR A 58 3.60 -13.91 -12.06
C THR A 58 4.57 -15.09 -12.07
N GLY A 59 5.47 -15.17 -11.10
CA GLY A 59 6.60 -16.10 -11.09
C GLY A 59 7.80 -15.64 -11.91
N LEU A 60 7.64 -14.58 -12.73
CA LEU A 60 8.70 -13.96 -13.52
C LEU A 60 8.98 -12.53 -13.07
N GLU A 61 7.93 -11.81 -12.67
CA GLU A 61 7.99 -10.41 -12.26
C GLU A 61 6.89 -10.08 -11.26
N LEU A 62 7.08 -9.02 -10.49
CA LEU A 62 6.07 -8.43 -9.63
C LEU A 62 5.33 -7.33 -10.40
N LEU A 63 4.00 -7.41 -10.47
CA LEU A 63 3.16 -6.47 -11.20
C LEU A 63 2.52 -5.39 -10.31
N GLY A 64 2.60 -5.53 -9.02
CA GLY A 64 2.02 -4.59 -8.06
C GLY A 64 2.21 -5.05 -6.62
N PHE A 65 1.86 -4.17 -5.71
CA PHE A 65 1.94 -4.46 -4.27
C PHE A 65 0.90 -3.65 -3.50
N THR A 66 0.63 -4.07 -2.27
CA THR A 66 -0.06 -3.28 -1.25
C THR A 66 0.65 -3.46 0.09
N GLN A 67 0.68 -2.40 0.89
CA GLN A 67 1.32 -2.38 2.20
C GLN A 67 0.36 -1.85 3.25
N LEU A 68 0.25 -2.60 4.36
CA LEU A 68 -0.59 -2.26 5.51
C LEU A 68 0.28 -2.07 6.75
N TYR A 69 -0.05 -1.04 7.53
CA TYR A 69 0.55 -0.80 8.83
C TYR A 69 -0.45 -1.13 9.94
N PRO A 70 -0.02 -1.79 11.03
CA PRO A 70 -0.87 -2.01 12.19
C PRO A 70 -1.12 -0.69 12.93
N ALA A 71 -2.32 -0.53 13.45
CA ALA A 71 -2.72 0.61 14.26
C ALA A 71 -3.66 0.19 15.38
N LEU A 72 -3.80 1.05 16.39
CA LEU A 72 -4.64 0.82 17.55
C LEU A 72 -5.65 1.96 17.68
N CYS A 73 -6.91 1.61 17.96
CA CYS A 73 -7.97 2.56 18.29
C CYS A 73 -8.29 2.43 19.78
N SER A 74 -7.90 3.43 20.57
CA SER A 74 -8.10 3.41 22.02
C SER A 74 -9.56 3.55 22.41
N VAL A 75 -10.35 4.31 21.64
CA VAL A 75 -11.78 4.52 21.97
C VAL A 75 -12.55 3.22 21.83
N ASP A 76 -12.29 2.45 20.78
CA ASP A 76 -13.00 1.19 20.52
C ASP A 76 -12.30 -0.02 21.16
N LEU A 77 -11.10 0.16 21.71
CA LEU A 77 -10.24 -0.90 22.27
C LEU A 77 -9.95 -2.00 21.25
N VAL A 78 -9.70 -1.63 20.00
CA VAL A 78 -9.44 -2.56 18.90
C VAL A 78 -8.12 -2.27 18.19
N LYS A 79 -7.58 -3.31 17.56
CA LYS A 79 -6.56 -3.15 16.54
C LYS A 79 -7.20 -3.04 15.16
N TYR A 80 -6.58 -2.28 14.29
CA TYR A 80 -6.99 -2.14 12.90
C TYR A 80 -5.76 -2.00 12.00
N CYS A 81 -5.95 -1.93 10.70
CA CYS A 81 -4.87 -1.72 9.76
C CYS A 81 -5.09 -0.42 8.97
N VAL A 82 -4.01 0.23 8.60
CA VAL A 82 -4.00 1.29 7.59
C VAL A 82 -3.39 0.72 6.32
N LEU A 83 -4.19 0.60 5.26
CA LEU A 83 -3.70 0.29 3.92
C LEU A 83 -3.12 1.58 3.36
N TYR A 84 -1.81 1.71 3.47
CA TYR A 84 -1.11 2.95 3.15
C TYR A 84 -0.71 3.02 1.68
N ASP A 85 -0.24 1.92 1.11
CA ASP A 85 0.27 1.84 -0.25
C ASP A 85 -0.50 0.81 -1.07
N LEU A 86 -0.90 1.18 -2.27
CA LEU A 86 -1.46 0.31 -3.30
C LEU A 86 -0.97 0.80 -4.66
N PHE A 87 -0.22 -0.03 -5.36
CA PHE A 87 0.33 0.32 -6.67
C PHE A 87 0.32 -0.89 -7.60
N VAL A 88 0.00 -0.63 -8.87
CA VAL A 88 0.10 -1.59 -9.96
C VAL A 88 0.90 -0.93 -11.08
N ALA A 89 1.90 -1.64 -11.57
CA ALA A 89 2.74 -1.20 -12.69
C ALA A 89 1.84 -0.77 -13.87
N GLU A 90 2.18 0.32 -14.52
CA GLU A 90 1.32 0.94 -15.53
C GLU A 90 0.89 -0.03 -16.63
N ALA A 91 1.83 -0.81 -17.15
CA ALA A 91 1.58 -1.81 -18.19
C ALA A 91 0.65 -2.96 -17.74
N ALA A 92 0.47 -3.14 -16.43
CA ALA A 92 -0.35 -4.21 -15.84
C ALA A 92 -1.72 -3.72 -15.34
N ARG A 93 -2.01 -2.44 -15.45
CA ARG A 93 -3.28 -1.85 -14.99
C ARG A 93 -4.48 -2.37 -15.78
N ARG A 94 -5.69 -2.20 -15.21
CA ARG A 94 -6.99 -2.60 -15.81
C ARG A 94 -7.15 -4.11 -15.99
N ARG A 95 -6.38 -4.91 -15.27
CA ARG A 95 -6.40 -6.38 -15.28
C ARG A 95 -6.91 -6.98 -13.96
N GLY A 96 -7.52 -6.19 -13.09
CA GLY A 96 -8.06 -6.64 -11.79
C GLY A 96 -7.02 -6.83 -10.68
N ILE A 97 -5.74 -6.53 -10.93
CA ILE A 97 -4.64 -6.79 -9.98
C ILE A 97 -4.83 -6.03 -8.66
N ALA A 98 -5.19 -4.74 -8.72
CA ALA A 98 -5.44 -3.95 -7.52
C ALA A 98 -6.57 -4.55 -6.67
N ARG A 99 -7.64 -5.03 -7.29
CA ARG A 99 -8.73 -5.72 -6.60
C ARG A 99 -8.25 -7.01 -5.93
N SER A 100 -7.45 -7.80 -6.61
CA SER A 100 -6.90 -9.04 -6.04
C SER A 100 -5.99 -8.76 -4.84
N LEU A 101 -5.12 -7.75 -4.93
CA LEU A 101 -4.29 -7.30 -3.80
C LEU A 101 -5.14 -6.87 -2.60
N MET A 102 -6.16 -6.06 -2.82
CA MET A 102 -7.05 -5.60 -1.74
C MET A 102 -7.88 -6.72 -1.13
N ASN A 103 -8.40 -7.65 -1.93
CA ASN A 103 -9.14 -8.80 -1.41
C ASN A 103 -8.25 -9.66 -0.52
N THR A 104 -7.04 -9.97 -0.94
CA THR A 104 -6.08 -10.74 -0.13
C THR A 104 -5.74 -9.98 1.17
N ALA A 105 -5.53 -8.67 1.10
CA ALA A 105 -5.28 -7.85 2.28
C ALA A 105 -6.47 -7.84 3.26
N ASN A 106 -7.70 -7.75 2.73
CA ASN A 106 -8.92 -7.76 3.54
C ASN A 106 -9.12 -9.12 4.25
N GLU A 107 -8.92 -10.22 3.53
CA GLU A 107 -8.99 -11.59 4.10
C GLU A 107 -7.93 -11.79 5.18
N TRP A 108 -6.70 -11.38 4.91
CA TRP A 108 -5.61 -11.46 5.88
C TRP A 108 -5.91 -10.62 7.13
N ALA A 109 -6.31 -9.36 6.99
CA ALA A 109 -6.61 -8.49 8.11
C ALA A 109 -7.77 -9.04 8.97
N THR A 110 -8.77 -9.65 8.34
CA THR A 110 -9.87 -10.34 9.04
C THR A 110 -9.34 -11.51 9.86
N THR A 111 -8.48 -12.33 9.27
CA THR A 111 -7.87 -13.50 9.95
C THR A 111 -6.99 -13.06 11.13
N GLU A 112 -6.28 -11.95 10.98
CA GLU A 112 -5.47 -11.34 12.04
C GLU A 112 -6.32 -10.64 13.13
N GLY A 113 -7.63 -10.59 12.97
CA GLY A 113 -8.56 -9.99 13.94
C GLY A 113 -8.52 -8.46 13.94
N ALA A 114 -8.17 -7.83 12.83
CA ALA A 114 -8.32 -6.39 12.68
C ALA A 114 -9.82 -6.02 12.59
N ALA A 115 -10.23 -4.99 13.32
CA ALA A 115 -11.63 -4.56 13.33
C ALA A 115 -12.04 -3.85 12.05
N ARG A 116 -11.09 -3.20 11.36
CA ARG A 116 -11.31 -2.51 10.08
C ARG A 116 -9.98 -2.27 9.35
N ILE A 117 -10.08 -1.83 8.12
CA ILE A 117 -8.97 -1.28 7.35
C ILE A 117 -9.34 0.15 6.95
N ASP A 118 -8.51 1.09 7.33
CA ASP A 118 -8.62 2.49 6.90
C ASP A 118 -7.65 2.76 5.74
N LEU A 119 -8.03 3.65 4.83
CA LEU A 119 -7.14 4.13 3.76
C LEU A 119 -7.45 5.59 3.43
N GLU A 120 -6.47 6.25 2.84
CA GLU A 120 -6.63 7.60 2.30
C GLU A 120 -6.27 7.61 0.82
N THR A 121 -6.91 8.45 0.05
CA THR A 121 -6.62 8.63 -1.37
C THR A 121 -6.84 10.08 -1.78
N ALA A 122 -6.17 10.51 -2.84
CA ALA A 122 -6.36 11.85 -3.39
C ALA A 122 -7.81 12.05 -3.86
N ARG A 123 -8.33 13.26 -3.68
CA ARG A 123 -9.72 13.61 -4.04
C ARG A 123 -10.01 13.45 -5.52
N ASP A 124 -9.01 13.58 -6.37
CA ASP A 124 -9.08 13.44 -7.83
C ASP A 124 -8.79 12.00 -8.32
N ASN A 125 -8.37 11.09 -7.44
CA ASN A 125 -8.19 9.67 -7.78
C ASN A 125 -9.55 8.95 -7.87
N THR A 126 -10.33 9.28 -8.88
CA THR A 126 -11.68 8.72 -9.07
C THR A 126 -11.67 7.21 -9.33
N SER A 127 -10.64 6.71 -10.02
CA SER A 127 -10.47 5.27 -10.29
C SER A 127 -10.25 4.48 -9.00
N GLY A 128 -9.36 4.96 -8.12
CA GLY A 128 -9.14 4.35 -6.81
C GLY A 128 -10.40 4.37 -5.95
N GLN A 129 -11.07 5.52 -5.87
CA GLN A 129 -12.31 5.66 -5.11
C GLN A 129 -13.42 4.71 -5.58
N SER A 130 -13.54 4.51 -6.90
CA SER A 130 -14.50 3.56 -7.45
C SER A 130 -14.18 2.12 -7.05
N LEU A 131 -12.89 1.75 -7.06
CA LEU A 131 -12.44 0.45 -6.58
C LEU A 131 -12.77 0.26 -5.10
N TYR A 132 -12.43 1.22 -4.24
CA TYR A 132 -12.64 1.13 -2.80
C TYR A 132 -14.13 0.98 -2.47
N ARG A 133 -15.00 1.82 -3.05
CA ARG A 133 -16.45 1.69 -2.85
C ARG A 133 -16.98 0.33 -3.31
N SER A 134 -16.49 -0.19 -4.43
CA SER A 134 -16.91 -1.51 -4.94
C SER A 134 -16.48 -2.68 -4.03
N LEU A 135 -15.54 -2.43 -3.11
CA LEU A 135 -15.06 -3.39 -2.11
C LEU A 135 -15.69 -3.15 -0.72
N GLY A 136 -16.63 -2.21 -0.61
CA GLY A 136 -17.36 -1.92 0.62
C GLY A 136 -16.69 -0.88 1.52
N TYR A 137 -15.65 -0.18 1.05
CA TYR A 137 -15.11 0.96 1.78
C TYR A 137 -16.03 2.16 1.66
N GLU A 138 -16.23 2.85 2.76
CA GLU A 138 -17.06 4.05 2.86
C GLU A 138 -16.20 5.27 3.21
N VAL A 139 -16.63 6.44 2.75
CA VAL A 139 -15.96 7.70 3.11
C VAL A 139 -16.34 8.07 4.54
N ASP A 140 -15.36 8.42 5.36
CA ASP A 140 -15.63 8.98 6.69
C ASP A 140 -16.14 10.41 6.55
N GLU A 141 -17.37 10.64 6.99
CA GLU A 141 -18.00 11.96 6.98
C GLU A 141 -18.04 12.60 8.38
N VAL A 142 -17.53 11.89 9.40
CA VAL A 142 -17.61 12.33 10.81
C VAL A 142 -16.33 13.01 11.25
N PHE A 143 -15.17 12.47 10.87
CA PHE A 143 -13.87 12.95 11.33
C PHE A 143 -13.10 13.68 10.24
N LEU A 144 -12.45 14.78 10.63
CA LEU A 144 -11.51 15.51 9.79
C LEU A 144 -10.08 15.11 10.15
N LYS A 145 -9.24 14.95 9.15
CA LYS A 145 -7.80 14.76 9.36
C LYS A 145 -7.11 16.12 9.47
N PHE A 146 -6.28 16.27 10.50
CA PHE A 146 -5.36 17.40 10.68
C PHE A 146 -3.92 16.86 10.69
N SER A 147 -3.01 17.62 10.09
CA SER A 147 -1.58 17.31 10.07
C SER A 147 -0.78 18.57 10.43
N LEU A 148 0.27 18.40 11.24
CA LEU A 148 1.26 19.43 11.54
C LEU A 148 2.62 18.95 11.02
N ASP A 149 3.24 19.72 10.13
CA ASP A 149 4.61 19.44 9.70
C ASP A 149 5.58 19.87 10.82
N LEU A 150 6.41 18.93 11.28
CA LEU A 150 7.39 19.16 12.34
C LEU A 150 8.79 19.49 11.78
N GLY A 151 8.92 19.63 10.45
CA GLY A 151 10.17 20.00 9.79
C GLY A 151 11.24 18.91 9.80
N ASN A 152 10.91 17.66 10.16
CA ASN A 152 11.85 16.55 10.19
C ASN A 152 11.91 15.78 8.84
N ASN A 153 11.23 16.27 7.81
CA ASN A 153 11.36 15.74 6.47
C ASN A 153 12.63 16.29 5.83
N ASP A 154 13.53 15.42 5.41
CA ASP A 154 14.69 15.81 4.63
C ASP A 154 14.28 16.69 3.44
N ALA A 155 15.06 17.72 3.16
CA ALA A 155 14.79 18.84 2.24
C ALA A 155 14.61 18.48 0.75
N THR A 156 14.18 17.26 0.44
CA THR A 156 13.96 16.77 -0.94
C THR A 156 12.50 16.80 -1.39
N ARG A 157 11.55 17.11 -0.50
CA ARG A 157 10.17 17.40 -0.89
C ARG A 157 10.03 18.89 -1.15
N THR A 158 10.15 19.30 -2.40
CA THR A 158 9.59 20.58 -2.82
C THR A 158 8.08 20.53 -2.59
N ALA A 159 7.58 21.41 -1.73
CA ALA A 159 6.15 21.62 -1.55
C ALA A 159 5.46 21.96 -2.87
N PRO A 160 4.16 21.63 -3.01
CA PRO A 160 3.38 21.99 -4.19
C PRO A 160 3.30 23.48 -4.42
#